data_c006271de38bed704c007331b002f333
#
_entry.id   c006271de38bed704c007331b002f333
#
_cell.length_a   1.000
_cell.length_b   1.000
_cell.length_c   1.000
_cell.angle_alpha   90.00
_cell.angle_beta   90.00
_cell.angle_gamma   90.00
#
_symmetry.space_group_name_H-M   'P 1'
#
loop_
_entity.id
_entity.type
_entity.pdbx_description
1 polymer ?
#
loop_
_entity_poly.entity_id
_entity_poly.type
_entity_poly.pdbx_seq_one_letter_code
_entity_poly.pdbx_strand_id
1 'polypeptide(L)'
;MHDNSTSLGGEFTRFFIVGVGATVIHIGVYLLLNTCFDITEARPIALTITYATGYIVSFILNYIITLKWTFKTNATMSKSIGFVLSHCVNAGLHLLLLNLFSNMKAGQFLSSLILFTIPWAVEHFPVIAEPETLLPIPVYLIVVPTNFLMVRYFLHPKEKSKKVNK
;
A
#
# COMPACT_ATOMS: atom_id res chain seq x y z
N MET A 1 1.54 9.60 -34.36
CA MET A 1 0.67 9.47 -33.18
C MET A 1 1.29 8.45 -32.24
N HIS A 2 2.00 8.89 -31.21
CA HIS A 2 2.53 7.98 -30.19
C HIS A 2 1.35 7.50 -29.37
N ASP A 3 1.04 6.21 -29.44
CA ASP A 3 0.06 5.54 -28.61
C ASP A 3 0.55 5.58 -27.15
N ASN A 4 0.01 6.50 -26.36
CA ASN A 4 0.31 6.68 -24.95
C ASN A 4 -0.48 5.68 -24.07
N SER A 5 -0.89 4.54 -24.62
CA SER A 5 -1.46 3.46 -23.84
C SER A 5 -0.37 2.89 -22.92
N THR A 6 -0.34 3.35 -21.68
CA THR A 6 0.51 2.74 -20.66
C THR A 6 0.04 1.30 -20.45
N SER A 7 0.93 0.32 -20.63
CA SER A 7 0.59 -1.08 -20.38
C SER A 7 0.14 -1.27 -18.92
N LEU A 8 -0.79 -2.19 -18.68
CA LEU A 8 -1.28 -2.54 -17.34
C LEU A 8 -0.13 -2.81 -16.36
N GLY A 9 0.90 -3.53 -16.83
CA GLY A 9 2.10 -3.80 -16.03
C GLY A 9 2.88 -2.53 -15.67
N GLY A 10 3.00 -1.58 -16.60
CA GLY A 10 3.65 -0.29 -16.32
C GLY A 10 2.87 0.58 -15.34
N GLU A 11 1.54 0.54 -15.37
CA GLU A 11 0.70 1.23 -14.37
C GLU A 11 0.85 0.56 -13.00
N PHE A 12 0.84 -0.77 -12.95
CA PHE A 12 1.02 -1.53 -11.71
C PHE A 12 2.39 -1.26 -11.07
N THR A 13 3.47 -1.28 -11.85
CA THR A 13 4.82 -1.00 -11.34
C THR A 13 4.91 0.41 -10.75
N ARG A 14 4.39 1.43 -11.46
CA ARG A 14 4.34 2.80 -10.93
C ARG A 14 3.51 2.91 -9.67
N PHE A 15 2.34 2.27 -9.64
CA PHE A 15 1.48 2.23 -8.47
C PHE A 15 2.20 1.61 -7.26
N PHE A 16 2.91 0.51 -7.47
CA PHE A 16 3.69 -0.15 -6.42
C PHE A 16 4.80 0.75 -5.88
N ILE A 17 5.57 1.40 -6.76
CA ILE A 17 6.64 2.34 -6.37
C ILE A 17 6.05 3.51 -5.55
N VAL A 18 4.92 4.07 -5.98
CA VAL A 18 4.23 5.14 -5.24
C VAL A 18 3.79 4.67 -3.85
N GLY A 19 3.27 3.45 -3.74
CA GLY A 19 2.87 2.86 -2.46
C GLY A 19 4.05 2.70 -1.50
N VAL A 20 5.18 2.17 -1.98
CA VAL A 20 6.43 2.08 -1.19
C VAL A 20 6.92 3.47 -0.78
N GLY A 21 6.94 4.43 -1.71
CA GLY A 21 7.32 5.82 -1.41
C GLY A 21 6.42 6.46 -0.36
N ALA A 22 5.11 6.23 -0.42
CA ALA A 22 4.17 6.72 0.58
C ALA A 22 4.46 6.13 1.98
N THR A 23 4.82 4.85 2.06
CA THR A 23 5.21 4.21 3.32
C THR A 23 6.47 4.85 3.91
N VAL A 24 7.49 5.11 3.08
CA VAL A 24 8.72 5.79 3.52
C VAL A 24 8.42 7.20 4.03
N ILE A 25 7.56 7.95 3.32
CA ILE A 25 7.14 9.29 3.75
C ILE A 25 6.37 9.23 5.08
N HIS A 26 5.46 8.27 5.24
CA HIS A 26 4.71 8.08 6.49
C HIS A 26 5.66 7.90 7.68
N ILE A 27 6.58 6.92 7.57
CA ILE A 27 7.56 6.64 8.62
C ILE A 27 8.47 7.85 8.86
N GLY A 28 8.94 8.50 7.80
CA GLY A 28 9.80 9.68 7.88
C GLY A 28 9.13 10.84 8.63
N VAL A 29 7.87 11.16 8.32
CA VAL A 29 7.11 12.21 9.01
C VAL A 29 6.86 11.83 10.48
N TYR A 30 6.48 10.58 10.73
CA TYR A 30 6.28 10.05 12.09
C TYR A 30 7.54 10.21 12.95
N LEU A 31 8.68 9.75 12.45
CA LEU A 31 9.96 9.85 13.15
C LEU A 31 10.40 11.30 13.34
N LEU A 32 10.25 12.14 12.31
CA LEU A 32 10.59 13.56 12.39
C LEU A 32 9.79 14.25 13.49
N LEU A 33 8.48 14.07 13.53
CA LEU A 33 7.63 14.67 14.55
C LEU A 33 7.97 14.18 15.95
N ASN A 34 8.20 12.88 16.13
CA ASN A 34 8.58 12.34 17.43
C ASN A 34 9.91 12.91 17.91
N THR A 35 10.89 13.04 17.03
CA THR A 35 12.20 13.64 17.38
C THR A 35 12.09 15.14 17.67
N CYS A 36 11.35 15.91 16.85
CA CYS A 36 11.21 17.35 17.03
C CYS A 36 10.47 17.75 18.31
N PHE A 37 9.51 16.92 18.75
CA PHE A 37 8.67 17.20 19.92
C PHE A 37 9.00 16.33 21.14
N ASP A 38 10.08 15.56 21.10
CA ASP A 38 10.52 14.64 22.15
C ASP A 38 9.36 13.73 22.62
N ILE A 39 8.65 13.12 21.65
CA ILE A 39 7.52 12.25 21.91
C ILE A 39 8.02 10.81 22.05
N THR A 40 7.74 10.24 23.22
CA THR A 40 8.16 8.87 23.59
C THR A 40 6.93 7.97 23.85
N GLU A 41 7.17 6.69 24.06
CA GLU A 41 6.13 5.70 24.40
C GLU A 41 5.36 6.04 25.69
N ALA A 42 5.95 6.87 26.56
CA ALA A 42 5.27 7.37 27.75
C ALA A 42 4.10 8.31 27.44
N ARG A 43 3.95 8.76 26.18
CA ARG A 43 2.90 9.66 25.69
C ARG A 43 2.06 9.03 24.57
N PRO A 44 1.26 7.98 24.83
CA PRO A 44 0.60 7.19 23.80
C PRO A 44 -0.36 8.00 22.91
N ILE A 45 -1.03 9.02 23.46
CA ILE A 45 -1.92 9.90 22.69
C ILE A 45 -1.10 10.74 21.69
N ALA A 46 0.03 11.30 22.12
CA ALA A 46 0.90 12.07 21.25
C ALA A 46 1.50 11.21 20.13
N LEU A 47 1.93 9.98 20.43
CA LEU A 47 2.37 9.00 19.43
C LEU A 47 1.28 8.69 18.41
N THR A 48 0.04 8.53 18.86
CA THR A 48 -1.10 8.28 17.95
C THR A 48 -1.32 9.47 17.01
N ILE A 49 -1.22 10.70 17.54
CA ILE A 49 -1.37 11.92 16.73
C ILE A 49 -0.25 12.05 15.69
N THR A 50 1.01 11.83 16.07
CA THR A 50 2.13 11.90 15.12
C THR A 50 2.05 10.81 14.05
N TYR A 51 1.63 9.60 14.43
CA TYR A 51 1.39 8.50 13.49
C TYR A 51 0.26 8.85 12.50
N ALA A 52 -0.87 9.34 13.00
CA ALA A 52 -2.00 9.74 12.17
C ALA A 52 -1.62 10.90 11.22
N THR A 53 -0.81 11.85 11.70
CA THR A 53 -0.31 12.97 10.87
C THR A 53 0.56 12.44 9.73
N GLY A 54 1.51 11.57 10.02
CA GLY A 54 2.35 10.92 9.00
C GLY A 54 1.51 10.17 7.97
N TYR A 55 0.49 9.43 8.43
CA TYR A 55 -0.44 8.72 7.55
C TYR A 55 -1.22 9.66 6.63
N ILE A 56 -1.80 10.73 7.16
CA ILE A 56 -2.57 11.72 6.37
C ILE A 56 -1.68 12.38 5.30
N VAL A 57 -0.48 12.81 5.67
CA VAL A 57 0.48 13.44 4.74
C VAL A 57 0.84 12.45 3.63
N SER A 58 1.23 11.24 3.96
CA SER A 58 1.59 10.21 2.99
C SER A 58 0.41 9.81 2.09
N PHE A 59 -0.79 9.74 2.63
CA PHE A 59 -2.01 9.41 1.89
C PHE A 59 -2.34 10.49 0.83
N ILE A 60 -2.24 11.77 1.19
CA ILE A 60 -2.47 12.88 0.25
C ILE A 60 -1.42 12.86 -0.87
N LEU A 61 -0.14 12.68 -0.52
CA LEU A 61 0.93 12.60 -1.51
C LEU A 61 0.78 11.37 -2.42
N ASN A 62 0.44 10.22 -1.85
CA ASN A 62 0.13 9.01 -2.61
C ASN A 62 -0.98 9.28 -3.64
N TYR A 63 -2.07 9.91 -3.23
CA TYR A 63 -3.17 10.27 -4.13
C TYR A 63 -2.71 11.16 -5.28
N ILE A 64 -1.99 12.25 -4.98
CA ILE A 64 -1.52 13.22 -5.98
C ILE A 64 -0.57 12.56 -6.98
N ILE A 65 0.40 11.77 -6.50
CA ILE A 65 1.40 11.11 -7.33
C ILE A 65 0.73 10.01 -8.17
N THR A 66 -0.18 9.24 -7.58
CA THR A 66 -0.94 8.20 -8.28
C THR A 66 -1.75 8.80 -9.43
N LEU A 67 -2.44 9.92 -9.22
CA LEU A 67 -3.17 10.61 -10.29
C LEU A 67 -2.24 11.07 -11.42
N LYS A 68 -1.15 11.77 -11.08
CA LYS A 68 -0.32 12.47 -12.07
C LYS A 68 0.68 11.53 -12.76
N TRP A 69 1.28 10.62 -12.01
CA TRP A 69 2.35 9.77 -12.53
C TRP A 69 1.87 8.38 -12.95
N THR A 70 1.01 7.75 -12.15
CA THR A 70 0.52 6.40 -12.48
C THR A 70 -0.52 6.45 -13.59
N PHE A 71 -1.59 7.22 -13.39
CA PHE A 71 -2.74 7.24 -14.31
C PHE A 71 -2.79 8.45 -15.22
N LYS A 72 -1.88 9.42 -15.08
CA LYS A 72 -1.76 10.63 -15.92
C LYS A 72 -3.11 11.34 -16.10
N THR A 73 -3.84 11.53 -15.03
CA THR A 73 -5.20 12.09 -15.03
C THR A 73 -5.34 13.24 -14.03
N ASN A 74 -6.41 14.03 -14.16
CA ASN A 74 -6.70 15.12 -13.24
C ASN A 74 -7.61 14.67 -12.10
N ALA A 75 -7.48 15.35 -10.95
CA ALA A 75 -8.35 15.16 -9.81
C ALA A 75 -9.79 15.58 -10.15
N THR A 76 -10.76 14.79 -9.70
CA THR A 76 -12.19 15.12 -9.69
C THR A 76 -12.77 14.57 -8.40
N MET A 77 -13.89 15.12 -7.93
CA MET A 77 -14.55 14.66 -6.71
C MET A 77 -14.82 13.14 -6.75
N SER A 78 -15.33 12.63 -7.86
CA SER A 78 -15.60 11.19 -8.04
C SER A 78 -14.33 10.34 -7.92
N LYS A 79 -13.19 10.79 -8.47
CA LYS A 79 -11.92 10.08 -8.36
C LYS A 79 -11.37 10.12 -6.94
N SER A 80 -11.49 11.27 -6.26
CA SER A 80 -11.06 11.41 -4.86
C SER A 80 -11.85 10.47 -3.96
N ILE A 81 -13.17 10.45 -4.09
CA ILE A 81 -14.04 9.53 -3.34
C ILE A 81 -13.69 8.07 -3.67
N GLY A 82 -13.52 7.76 -4.96
CA GLY A 82 -13.15 6.41 -5.40
C GLY A 82 -11.80 5.95 -4.83
N PHE A 83 -10.82 6.85 -4.75
CA PHE A 83 -9.52 6.55 -4.14
C PHE A 83 -9.64 6.25 -2.64
N VAL A 84 -10.36 7.10 -1.89
CA VAL A 84 -10.62 6.90 -0.47
C VAL A 84 -11.35 5.58 -0.25
N LEU A 85 -12.43 5.32 -1.01
CA LEU A 85 -13.21 4.09 -0.92
C LEU A 85 -12.36 2.85 -1.19
N SER A 86 -11.51 2.88 -2.21
CA SER A 86 -10.57 1.79 -2.51
C SER A 86 -9.66 1.48 -1.33
N HIS A 87 -9.17 2.51 -0.63
CA HIS A 87 -8.32 2.32 0.55
C HIS A 87 -9.10 1.81 1.77
N CYS A 88 -10.35 2.23 1.96
CA CYS A 88 -11.21 1.68 3.02
C CYS A 88 -11.50 0.19 2.79
N VAL A 89 -11.86 -0.19 1.56
CA VAL A 89 -12.08 -1.60 1.20
C VAL A 89 -10.79 -2.39 1.35
N ASN A 90 -9.66 -1.83 0.93
CA ASN A 90 -8.34 -2.44 1.06
C ASN A 90 -7.97 -2.69 2.53
N ALA A 91 -8.22 -1.74 3.42
CA ALA A 91 -7.99 -1.91 4.86
C ALA A 91 -8.86 -3.02 5.45
N GLY A 92 -10.15 -3.07 5.09
CA GLY A 92 -11.06 -4.15 5.51
C GLY A 92 -10.60 -5.52 5.01
N LEU A 93 -10.22 -5.60 3.73
CA LEU A 93 -9.69 -6.84 3.13
C LEU A 93 -8.38 -7.28 3.81
N HIS A 94 -7.49 -6.34 4.12
CA HIS A 94 -6.24 -6.62 4.82
C HIS A 94 -6.50 -7.26 6.19
N LEU A 95 -7.38 -6.66 7.00
CA LEU A 95 -7.74 -7.19 8.31
C LEU A 95 -8.40 -8.57 8.23
N LEU A 96 -9.31 -8.76 7.27
CA LEU A 96 -9.99 -10.03 7.06
C LEU A 96 -8.99 -11.14 6.68
N LEU A 97 -8.11 -10.87 5.71
CA LEU A 97 -7.11 -11.84 5.27
C LEU A 97 -6.06 -12.13 6.33
N LEU A 98 -5.63 -11.10 7.08
CA LEU A 98 -4.69 -11.27 8.19
C LEU A 98 -5.26 -12.24 9.24
N ASN A 99 -6.53 -12.05 9.64
CA ASN A 99 -7.20 -12.97 10.55
C ASN A 99 -7.35 -14.38 9.96
N LEU A 100 -7.76 -14.48 8.69
CA LEU A 100 -7.91 -15.78 8.02
C LEU A 100 -6.59 -16.54 7.98
N PHE A 101 -5.51 -15.91 7.52
CA PHE A 101 -4.19 -16.55 7.40
C PHE A 101 -3.55 -16.82 8.77
N SER A 102 -3.83 -16.00 9.79
CA SER A 102 -3.42 -16.27 11.16
C SER A 102 -4.08 -17.56 11.66
N ASN A 103 -5.39 -17.70 11.47
CA ASN A 103 -6.13 -18.92 11.86
C ASN A 103 -5.65 -20.18 11.08
N MET A 104 -5.24 -20.02 9.83
CA MET A 104 -4.66 -21.08 9.00
C MET A 104 -3.19 -21.38 9.33
N LYS A 105 -2.58 -20.67 10.29
CA LYS A 105 -1.17 -20.79 10.67
C LYS A 105 -0.19 -20.56 9.48
N ALA A 106 -0.55 -19.70 8.54
CA ALA A 106 0.21 -19.45 7.33
C ALA A 106 1.63 -18.94 7.62
N GLY A 107 1.79 -18.11 8.66
CA GLY A 107 3.11 -17.64 9.11
C GLY A 107 4.00 -18.79 9.58
N GLN A 108 3.46 -19.76 10.32
CA GLN A 108 4.20 -20.93 10.79
C GLN A 108 4.63 -21.82 9.62
N PHE A 109 3.74 -22.02 8.63
CA PHE A 109 4.08 -22.77 7.41
C PHE A 109 5.23 -22.09 6.66
N LEU A 110 5.16 -20.77 6.44
CA LEU A 110 6.23 -20.02 5.77
C LEU A 110 7.53 -20.05 6.56
N SER A 111 7.47 -19.91 7.87
CA SER A 111 8.64 -20.05 8.76
C SER A 111 9.34 -21.39 8.58
N SER A 112 8.57 -22.47 8.61
CA SER A 112 9.11 -23.83 8.41
C SER A 112 9.77 -23.98 7.03
N LEU A 113 9.17 -23.39 6.00
CA LEU A 113 9.71 -23.41 4.63
C LEU A 113 11.06 -22.65 4.55
N ILE A 114 11.16 -21.46 5.16
CA ILE A 114 12.38 -20.67 5.18
C ILE A 114 13.50 -21.37 5.96
N LEU A 115 13.19 -21.90 7.13
CA LEU A 115 14.13 -22.68 7.93
C LEU A 115 14.68 -23.89 7.16
N PHE A 116 13.83 -24.53 6.34
CA PHE A 116 14.25 -25.66 5.51
C PHE A 116 15.10 -25.22 4.30
N THR A 117 14.75 -24.10 3.63
CA THR A 117 15.36 -23.69 2.35
C THR A 117 16.63 -22.86 2.51
N ILE A 118 16.69 -21.97 3.50
CA ILE A 118 17.80 -21.03 3.71
C ILE A 118 18.24 -20.93 5.19
N PRO A 119 18.60 -22.07 5.83
CA PRO A 119 18.92 -22.07 7.26
C PRO A 119 20.07 -21.13 7.62
N TRP A 120 21.07 -20.96 6.76
CA TRP A 120 22.19 -20.05 6.96
C TRP A 120 21.74 -18.57 7.08
N ALA A 121 20.70 -18.17 6.34
CA ALA A 121 20.19 -16.80 6.42
C ALA A 121 19.44 -16.56 7.74
N VAL A 122 18.75 -17.57 8.25
CA VAL A 122 18.05 -17.51 9.55
C VAL A 122 19.04 -17.42 10.70
N GLU A 123 20.17 -18.08 10.60
CA GLU A 123 21.24 -17.99 11.62
C GLU A 123 21.76 -16.56 11.79
N HIS A 124 21.86 -15.80 10.68
CA HIS A 124 22.35 -14.41 10.68
C HIS A 124 21.24 -13.38 10.88
N PHE A 125 20.03 -13.69 10.42
CA PHE A 125 18.86 -12.81 10.46
C PHE A 125 17.61 -13.57 10.94
N PRO A 126 17.51 -13.96 12.24
CA PRO A 126 16.43 -14.81 12.73
C PRO A 126 15.03 -14.24 12.49
N VAL A 127 14.90 -12.92 12.46
CA VAL A 127 13.62 -12.20 12.21
C VAL A 127 12.93 -12.60 10.88
N ILE A 128 13.69 -13.06 9.87
CA ILE A 128 13.13 -13.47 8.58
C ILE A 128 12.35 -14.79 8.65
N ALA A 129 12.50 -15.55 9.72
CA ALA A 129 11.78 -16.80 9.92
C ALA A 129 10.72 -16.71 11.04
N GLU A 130 10.52 -15.55 11.63
CA GLU A 130 9.46 -15.34 12.63
C GLU A 130 8.08 -15.43 11.97
N PRO A 131 7.16 -16.26 12.48
CA PRO A 131 5.83 -16.44 11.89
C PRO A 131 5.05 -15.11 11.74
N GLU A 132 5.19 -14.22 12.72
CA GLU A 132 4.52 -12.90 12.73
C GLU A 132 5.07 -11.99 11.63
N THR A 133 6.36 -12.05 11.33
CA THR A 133 7.01 -11.30 10.25
C THR A 133 6.58 -11.81 8.88
N LEU A 134 6.32 -13.10 8.75
CA LEU A 134 5.96 -13.74 7.48
C LEU A 134 4.47 -13.71 7.19
N LEU A 135 3.62 -13.62 8.21
CA LEU A 135 2.16 -13.63 8.08
C LEU A 135 1.60 -12.56 7.11
N PRO A 136 2.13 -11.33 7.05
CA PRO A 136 1.66 -10.33 6.10
C PRO A 136 1.96 -10.64 4.62
N ILE A 137 2.93 -11.52 4.30
CA ILE A 137 3.34 -11.78 2.92
C ILE A 137 2.17 -12.28 2.05
N PRO A 138 1.45 -13.37 2.39
CA PRO A 138 0.32 -13.82 1.60
C PRO A 138 -0.83 -12.79 1.57
N VAL A 139 -0.97 -11.98 2.61
CA VAL A 139 -1.95 -10.88 2.63
C VAL A 139 -1.60 -9.86 1.55
N TYR A 140 -0.35 -9.38 1.50
CA TYR A 140 0.08 -8.37 0.52
C TYR A 140 0.02 -8.88 -0.92
N LEU A 141 0.27 -10.17 -1.16
CA LEU A 141 0.14 -10.77 -2.50
C LEU A 141 -1.28 -10.65 -3.07
N ILE A 142 -2.30 -10.59 -2.21
CA ILE A 142 -3.71 -10.43 -2.61
C ILE A 142 -4.12 -8.95 -2.54
N VAL A 143 -3.81 -8.29 -1.45
CA VAL A 143 -4.29 -6.92 -1.15
C VAL A 143 -3.72 -5.89 -2.12
N VAL A 144 -2.42 -5.98 -2.47
CA VAL A 144 -1.77 -4.97 -3.34
C VAL A 144 -2.33 -5.00 -4.77
N PRO A 145 -2.44 -6.14 -5.46
CA PRO A 145 -3.07 -6.18 -6.78
C PRO A 145 -4.55 -5.78 -6.75
N THR A 146 -5.30 -6.21 -5.72
CA THR A 146 -6.71 -5.86 -5.57
C THR A 146 -6.89 -4.35 -5.40
N ASN A 147 -6.08 -3.71 -4.54
CA ASN A 147 -6.10 -2.26 -4.37
C ASN A 147 -5.76 -1.52 -5.67
N PHE A 148 -4.73 -1.99 -6.39
CA PHE A 148 -4.39 -1.42 -7.70
C PHE A 148 -5.57 -1.47 -8.67
N LEU A 149 -6.26 -2.60 -8.78
CA LEU A 149 -7.40 -2.74 -9.68
C LEU A 149 -8.56 -1.83 -9.30
N MET A 150 -8.86 -1.70 -8.00
CA MET A 150 -9.89 -0.78 -7.51
C MET A 150 -9.52 0.68 -7.78
N VAL A 151 -8.31 1.09 -7.44
CA VAL A 151 -7.83 2.46 -7.69
C VAL A 151 -7.82 2.74 -9.19
N ARG A 152 -7.36 1.81 -10.00
CA ARG A 152 -7.38 1.91 -11.46
C ARG A 152 -8.79 2.10 -12.00
N TYR A 153 -9.77 1.35 -11.51
CA TYR A 153 -11.17 1.47 -11.93
C TYR A 153 -11.71 2.90 -11.75
N PHE A 154 -11.38 3.55 -10.64
CA PHE A 154 -11.85 4.91 -10.36
C PHE A 154 -11.01 6.00 -11.02
N LEU A 155 -9.70 5.82 -11.12
CA LEU A 155 -8.76 6.87 -11.52
C LEU A 155 -8.40 6.83 -13.01
N HIS A 156 -8.46 5.63 -13.64
CA HIS A 156 -8.11 5.51 -15.05
C HIS A 156 -9.00 6.42 -15.92
N PRO A 157 -8.43 7.13 -16.88
CA PRO A 157 -9.21 7.95 -17.81
C PRO A 157 -10.21 7.07 -18.55
N LYS A 158 -11.50 7.37 -18.42
CA LYS A 158 -12.51 6.75 -19.28
C LYS A 158 -12.30 7.27 -20.70
N GLU A 159 -12.15 6.38 -21.68
CA GLU A 159 -12.16 6.78 -23.09
C GLU A 159 -13.48 7.54 -23.36
N LYS A 160 -13.35 8.78 -23.82
CA LYS A 160 -14.50 9.50 -24.35
C LYS A 160 -14.96 8.73 -25.57
N SER A 161 -16.08 8.02 -25.46
CA SER A 161 -16.78 7.47 -26.61
C SER A 161 -16.86 8.59 -27.65
N LYS A 162 -16.15 8.45 -28.77
CA LYS A 162 -16.30 9.32 -29.90
C LYS A 162 -17.76 9.18 -30.31
N LYS A 163 -18.63 10.17 -29.98
CA LYS A 163 -19.91 10.30 -30.62
C LYS A 163 -19.63 10.46 -32.10
N VAL A 164 -19.83 9.39 -32.83
CA VAL A 164 -19.89 9.41 -34.30
C VAL A 164 -21.13 10.23 -34.61
N ASN A 165 -20.94 11.53 -34.85
CA ASN A 165 -21.94 12.33 -35.50
C ASN A 165 -22.06 11.82 -36.92
N LYS A 166 -23.14 11.07 -37.21
CA LYS A 166 -23.64 10.81 -38.56
C LYS A 166 -24.45 12.00 -39.00
#